data_de3390594c2292926f8f750ebc0d7c34
#
_entry.id   de3390594c2292926f8f750ebc0d7c34
#
_cell.length_a   1.000
_cell.length_b   1.000
_cell.length_c   1.000
_cell.angle_alpha   90.00
_cell.angle_beta   90.00
_cell.angle_gamma   90.00
#
_symmetry.space_group_name_H-M   'P 1'
#
loop_
_entity.id
_entity.type
_entity.pdbx_description
1 polymer ?
#
loop_
_entity_poly.entity_id
_entity_poly.type
_entity_poly.pdbx_seq_one_letter_code
_entity_poly.pdbx_strand_id
1 'polypeptide(L)'
;MAEHVHAQRDSLDLNHKYGLYRERFKKDFIRIGEGPGKSIAMAGRAYNEQGKVMIYYGDNVTYHGWYLAALATEYALLKRDSLPTDALLKELYYAIKALNRLDQRAEAMYVDSLGNRGTPQLNGFFVRDDIDKNFRNEFPGTDVVLSDYLLGESFGAGHPKYQADNEMSQDQAIHALFGLTLITHYVDEEAETEGIKLKAYSKETGIRIIAYIAQKNWIIHNPVTGKKVLRGPDARLFSHGFRKTAKKLNDGMMPEGLPKAKWYSAPAFGLMSTGLTPVFFNRTMVLILATTGNTWGPPGITNHFLAMQDFMWHKEIFPLAHAELYGLKQTFSPRLREERIRRLLETADPNNHGAFGPWGWNTSNRWLASHKKFNTYDGFFKKRDNPGLDYMTLHNLYRLRFGK
;
A
#
# COMPACT_ATOMS: atom_id res chain seq x y z
N MET A 1 0.08 -10.49 -39.51
CA MET A 1 -0.25 -9.04 -39.62
C MET A 1 -1.49 -8.65 -38.82
N ALA A 2 -2.60 -9.39 -38.87
CA ALA A 2 -3.82 -9.07 -38.10
C ALA A 2 -3.62 -9.18 -36.59
N GLU A 3 -2.87 -10.18 -36.10
CA GLU A 3 -2.58 -10.31 -34.64
C GLU A 3 -1.71 -9.16 -34.08
N HIS A 4 -0.79 -8.62 -34.91
CA HIS A 4 0.04 -7.48 -34.49
C HIS A 4 -0.75 -6.17 -34.41
N VAL A 5 -1.71 -5.98 -35.32
CA VAL A 5 -2.59 -4.81 -35.32
C VAL A 5 -3.57 -4.83 -34.12
N HIS A 6 -4.05 -6.03 -33.74
CA HIS A 6 -4.91 -6.20 -32.56
C HIS A 6 -4.14 -5.94 -31.26
N ALA A 7 -2.93 -6.49 -31.10
CA ALA A 7 -2.09 -6.27 -29.93
C ALA A 7 -1.73 -4.79 -29.73
N GLN A 8 -1.48 -4.04 -30.81
CA GLN A 8 -1.18 -2.61 -30.74
C GLN A 8 -2.40 -1.76 -30.39
N ARG A 9 -3.59 -2.14 -30.86
CA ARG A 9 -4.85 -1.47 -30.53
C ARG A 9 -5.25 -1.68 -29.08
N ASP A 10 -5.08 -2.90 -28.56
CA ASP A 10 -5.37 -3.27 -27.17
C ASP A 10 -4.43 -2.54 -26.18
N SER A 11 -3.17 -2.36 -26.52
CA SER A 11 -2.21 -1.64 -25.66
C SER A 11 -2.50 -0.14 -25.55
N LEU A 12 -2.97 0.48 -26.62
CA LEU A 12 -3.38 1.88 -26.62
C LEU A 12 -4.63 2.10 -25.76
N ASP A 13 -5.59 1.19 -25.78
CA ASP A 13 -6.77 1.26 -24.93
C ASP A 13 -6.42 1.13 -23.45
N LEU A 14 -5.54 0.21 -23.06
CA LEU A 14 -5.09 0.03 -21.67
C LEU A 14 -4.30 1.24 -21.18
N ASN A 15 -3.47 1.86 -21.99
CA ASN A 15 -2.74 3.07 -21.64
C ASN A 15 -3.67 4.27 -21.47
N HIS A 16 -4.63 4.43 -22.35
CA HIS A 16 -5.64 5.46 -22.23
C HIS A 16 -6.42 5.27 -20.92
N LYS A 17 -6.85 4.06 -20.63
CA LYS A 17 -7.56 3.72 -19.39
C LYS A 17 -6.69 3.99 -18.15
N TYR A 18 -5.40 3.68 -18.20
CA TYR A 18 -4.45 4.04 -17.14
C TYR A 18 -4.41 5.56 -16.92
N GLY A 19 -4.34 6.34 -17.99
CA GLY A 19 -4.42 7.81 -17.92
C GLY A 19 -5.66 8.30 -17.20
N LEU A 20 -6.83 7.76 -17.54
CA LEU A 20 -8.09 8.11 -16.87
C LEU A 20 -8.07 7.80 -15.36
N TYR A 21 -7.51 6.64 -14.96
CA TYR A 21 -7.33 6.33 -13.53
C TYR A 21 -6.36 7.29 -12.84
N ARG A 22 -5.25 7.65 -13.50
CA ARG A 22 -4.26 8.59 -12.94
C ARG A 22 -4.82 10.00 -12.79
N GLU A 23 -5.53 10.49 -13.80
CA GLU A 23 -6.19 11.81 -13.75
C GLU A 23 -7.24 11.86 -12.65
N ARG A 24 -8.09 10.85 -12.58
CA ARG A 24 -9.09 10.74 -11.52
C ARG A 24 -8.45 10.68 -10.14
N PHE A 25 -7.40 9.88 -9.96
CA PHE A 25 -6.69 9.79 -8.70
C PHE A 25 -6.13 11.14 -8.26
N LYS A 26 -5.44 11.85 -9.15
CA LYS A 26 -4.89 13.19 -8.86
C LYS A 26 -5.98 14.22 -8.56
N LYS A 27 -7.09 14.14 -9.25
CA LYS A 27 -8.21 15.08 -9.07
C LYS A 27 -8.98 14.83 -7.77
N ASP A 28 -9.30 13.59 -7.49
CA ASP A 28 -10.35 13.22 -6.53
C ASP A 28 -9.82 12.58 -5.24
N PHE A 29 -8.60 11.99 -5.26
CA PHE A 29 -8.12 11.16 -4.15
C PHE A 29 -6.84 11.66 -3.49
N ILE A 30 -6.20 12.69 -4.01
CA ILE A 30 -4.95 13.19 -3.44
C ILE A 30 -4.81 14.69 -3.70
N ARG A 31 -4.08 15.33 -2.79
CA ARG A 31 -3.51 16.67 -3.02
C ARG A 31 -2.01 16.56 -2.87
N ILE A 32 -1.27 16.75 -3.96
CA ILE A 32 0.19 16.68 -3.98
C ILE A 32 0.76 17.93 -3.34
N GLY A 33 1.70 17.78 -2.43
CA GLY A 33 2.35 18.88 -1.73
C GLY A 33 2.73 18.54 -0.30
N GLU A 34 3.09 19.57 0.45
CA GLU A 34 3.45 19.49 1.85
C GLU A 34 2.28 19.90 2.76
N GLY A 35 2.36 19.47 4.01
CA GLY A 35 1.40 19.82 5.05
C GLY A 35 0.38 18.73 5.35
N PRO A 36 -0.45 18.95 6.36
CA PRO A 36 -1.43 17.98 6.83
C PRO A 36 -2.35 17.48 5.71
N GLY A 37 -2.52 16.18 5.61
CA GLY A 37 -3.34 15.51 4.61
C GLY A 37 -2.77 15.47 3.19
N LYS A 38 -1.80 16.34 2.84
CA LYS A 38 -1.24 16.41 1.48
C LYS A 38 -0.32 15.23 1.21
N SER A 39 -0.34 14.78 -0.04
CA SER A 39 0.39 13.62 -0.55
C SER A 39 0.15 12.30 0.19
N ILE A 40 -0.96 12.20 0.92
CA ILE A 40 -1.45 10.96 1.49
C ILE A 40 -2.63 10.48 0.66
N ALA A 41 -2.56 9.23 0.16
CA ALA A 41 -3.63 8.67 -0.63
C ALA A 41 -4.90 8.45 0.20
N MET A 42 -6.03 8.95 -0.26
CA MET A 42 -7.32 8.59 0.33
C MET A 42 -7.60 7.10 0.19
N ALA A 43 -8.22 6.52 1.21
CA ALA A 43 -8.71 5.15 1.15
C ALA A 43 -9.97 5.01 0.29
N GLY A 44 -10.78 6.05 0.19
CA GLY A 44 -11.97 6.07 -0.65
C GLY A 44 -12.79 7.33 -0.48
N ARG A 45 -13.80 7.44 -1.34
CA ARG A 45 -14.84 8.46 -1.28
C ARG A 45 -16.19 7.77 -1.24
N ALA A 46 -17.18 8.41 -0.68
CA ALA A 46 -18.56 7.94 -0.70
C ALA A 46 -19.50 9.12 -0.92
N TYR A 47 -20.76 8.81 -1.15
CA TYR A 47 -21.78 9.83 -1.29
C TYR A 47 -22.85 9.56 -0.23
N ASN A 48 -23.20 10.58 0.55
CA ASN A 48 -24.29 10.48 1.48
C ASN A 48 -25.66 10.50 0.74
N GLU A 49 -26.76 10.42 1.47
CA GLU A 49 -28.11 10.42 0.89
C GLU A 49 -28.45 11.72 0.16
N GLN A 50 -27.82 12.82 0.54
CA GLN A 50 -27.94 14.13 -0.11
C GLN A 50 -27.00 14.31 -1.30
N GLY A 51 -26.26 13.29 -1.69
CA GLY A 51 -25.30 13.34 -2.79
C GLY A 51 -23.99 14.07 -2.46
N LYS A 52 -23.75 14.44 -1.20
CA LYS A 52 -22.51 15.08 -0.78
C LYS A 52 -21.38 14.07 -0.67
N VAL A 53 -20.19 14.50 -1.08
CA VAL A 53 -18.99 13.64 -1.07
C VAL A 53 -18.44 13.53 0.34
N MET A 54 -18.19 12.30 0.74
CA MET A 54 -17.54 11.93 2.00
C MET A 54 -16.18 11.34 1.70
N ILE A 55 -15.14 11.86 2.36
CA ILE A 55 -13.77 11.38 2.20
C ILE A 55 -13.46 10.39 3.31
N TYR A 56 -12.79 9.31 2.97
CA TYR A 56 -12.40 8.28 3.92
C TYR A 56 -10.88 8.09 3.96
N TYR A 57 -10.30 8.26 5.13
CA TYR A 57 -8.88 8.08 5.40
C TYR A 57 -8.56 6.90 6.34
N GLY A 58 -9.53 6.17 6.81
CA GLY A 58 -9.29 4.96 7.58
C GLY A 58 -8.41 3.97 6.82
N ASP A 59 -7.35 3.50 7.44
CA ASP A 59 -6.35 2.61 6.83
C ASP A 59 -5.62 3.21 5.60
N ASN A 60 -5.59 4.53 5.48
CA ASN A 60 -5.00 5.22 4.33
C ASN A 60 -3.52 4.88 4.10
N VAL A 61 -2.72 4.59 5.12
CA VAL A 61 -1.33 4.16 4.95
C VAL A 61 -1.24 2.85 4.17
N THR A 62 -2.25 1.98 4.27
CA THR A 62 -2.38 0.81 3.39
C THR A 62 -2.49 1.22 1.92
N TYR A 63 -3.37 2.17 1.61
CA TYR A 63 -3.53 2.69 0.25
C TYR A 63 -2.31 3.49 -0.19
N HIS A 64 -1.71 4.20 0.73
CA HIS A 64 -0.49 4.95 0.49
C HIS A 64 0.68 4.03 0.06
N GLY A 65 0.83 2.87 0.67
CA GLY A 65 1.78 1.85 0.23
C GLY A 65 1.55 1.41 -1.24
N TRP A 66 0.29 1.25 -1.65
CA TRP A 66 -0.04 0.98 -3.05
C TRP A 66 0.17 2.19 -3.97
N TYR A 67 0.01 3.40 -3.48
CA TYR A 67 0.36 4.61 -4.22
C TYR A 67 1.85 4.69 -4.50
N LEU A 68 2.69 4.45 -3.48
CA LEU A 68 4.14 4.34 -3.65
C LEU A 68 4.52 3.25 -4.67
N ALA A 69 3.82 2.11 -4.62
CA ALA A 69 4.01 1.01 -5.57
C ALA A 69 3.64 1.42 -7.02
N ALA A 70 2.52 2.11 -7.19
CA ALA A 70 2.10 2.61 -8.50
C ALA A 70 3.11 3.61 -9.07
N LEU A 71 3.59 4.57 -8.25
CA LEU A 71 4.61 5.55 -8.67
C LEU A 71 5.95 4.88 -9.02
N ALA A 72 6.41 3.93 -8.21
CA ALA A 72 7.66 3.23 -8.48
C ALA A 72 7.62 2.44 -9.78
N THR A 73 6.51 1.76 -10.06
CA THR A 73 6.33 1.00 -11.30
C THR A 73 6.09 1.91 -12.51
N GLU A 74 5.43 3.04 -12.33
CA GLU A 74 5.29 4.08 -13.37
C GLU A 74 6.66 4.68 -13.73
N TYR A 75 7.53 4.94 -12.74
CA TYR A 75 8.91 5.38 -12.97
C TYR A 75 9.66 4.40 -13.87
N ALA A 76 9.58 3.10 -13.58
CA ALA A 76 10.24 2.08 -14.39
C ALA A 76 9.74 2.07 -15.86
N LEU A 77 8.44 2.28 -16.07
CA LEU A 77 7.87 2.40 -17.43
C LEU A 77 8.37 3.65 -18.14
N LEU A 78 8.35 4.81 -17.50
CA LEU A 78 8.84 6.05 -18.10
C LEU A 78 10.33 5.93 -18.49
N LYS A 79 11.16 5.35 -17.61
CA LYS A 79 12.57 5.09 -17.90
C LYS A 79 12.76 4.14 -19.08
N ARG A 80 12.02 3.02 -19.10
CA ARG A 80 12.07 2.06 -20.22
C ARG A 80 11.70 2.72 -21.53
N ASP A 81 10.69 3.58 -21.51
CA ASP A 81 10.15 4.22 -22.71
C ASP A 81 10.87 5.55 -23.01
N SER A 82 11.97 5.88 -22.30
CA SER A 82 12.79 7.09 -22.45
C SER A 82 11.99 8.39 -22.32
N LEU A 83 10.98 8.39 -21.43
CA LEU A 83 10.13 9.55 -21.14
C LEU A 83 10.62 10.34 -19.92
N PRO A 84 10.30 11.63 -19.80
CA PRO A 84 10.67 12.46 -18.67
C PRO A 84 10.14 11.93 -17.35
N THR A 85 10.96 11.93 -16.30
CA THR A 85 10.61 11.40 -14.97
C THR A 85 10.49 12.44 -13.87
N ASP A 86 10.90 13.70 -14.09
CA ASP A 86 11.05 14.73 -13.06
C ASP A 86 9.75 14.99 -12.28
N ALA A 87 8.63 15.13 -12.98
CA ALA A 87 7.33 15.34 -12.35
C ALA A 87 6.92 14.16 -11.46
N LEU A 88 7.22 12.94 -11.90
CA LEU A 88 6.94 11.72 -11.13
C LEU A 88 7.86 11.59 -9.93
N LEU A 89 9.14 11.90 -10.08
CA LEU A 89 10.11 11.90 -8.96
C LEU A 89 9.69 12.90 -7.89
N LYS A 90 9.22 14.09 -8.29
CA LYS A 90 8.69 15.07 -7.35
C LYS A 90 7.43 14.58 -6.62
N GLU A 91 6.51 13.96 -7.33
CA GLU A 91 5.31 13.33 -6.72
C GLU A 91 5.73 12.22 -5.74
N LEU A 92 6.68 11.37 -6.13
CA LEU A 92 7.19 10.29 -5.29
C LEU A 92 7.89 10.82 -4.03
N TYR A 93 8.68 11.88 -4.16
CA TYR A 93 9.29 12.56 -3.02
C TYR A 93 8.24 13.01 -2.00
N TYR A 94 7.20 13.72 -2.45
CA TYR A 94 6.14 14.16 -1.54
C TYR A 94 5.40 13.01 -0.91
N ALA A 95 5.21 11.90 -1.63
CA ALA A 95 4.58 10.71 -1.07
C ALA A 95 5.42 10.07 0.05
N ILE A 96 6.74 9.92 -0.13
CA ILE A 96 7.63 9.42 0.93
C ILE A 96 7.68 10.42 2.10
N LYS A 97 7.78 11.71 1.79
CA LYS A 97 7.80 12.78 2.79
C LYS A 97 6.53 12.80 3.63
N ALA A 98 5.36 12.54 3.02
CA ALA A 98 4.10 12.44 3.75
C ALA A 98 4.11 11.28 4.77
N LEU A 99 4.63 10.10 4.39
CA LEU A 99 4.78 8.98 5.33
C LEU A 99 5.71 9.34 6.49
N ASN A 100 6.84 10.00 6.22
CA ASN A 100 7.76 10.48 7.25
C ASN A 100 7.15 11.58 8.13
N ARG A 101 6.27 12.41 7.57
CA ARG A 101 5.51 13.41 8.33
C ARG A 101 4.53 12.75 9.31
N LEU A 102 3.86 11.67 8.90
CA LEU A 102 2.99 10.89 9.78
C LEU A 102 3.77 10.25 10.94
N ASP A 103 4.99 9.80 10.69
CA ASP A 103 5.94 9.33 11.72
C ASP A 103 6.34 10.50 12.63
N GLN A 104 6.91 11.56 12.09
CA GLN A 104 7.42 12.72 12.85
C GLN A 104 6.39 13.38 13.77
N ARG A 105 5.11 13.34 13.40
CA ARG A 105 4.02 14.01 14.16
C ARG A 105 3.28 13.09 15.10
N ALA A 106 3.56 11.80 15.05
CA ALA A 106 2.73 10.79 15.73
C ALA A 106 2.60 11.03 17.23
N GLU A 107 3.71 11.24 17.93
CA GLU A 107 3.69 11.40 19.39
C GLU A 107 2.88 12.59 19.85
N ALA A 108 2.94 13.71 19.11
CA ALA A 108 2.21 14.93 19.45
C ALA A 108 0.67 14.75 19.42
N MET A 109 0.20 13.66 18.81
CA MET A 109 -1.23 13.36 18.74
C MET A 109 -1.74 12.58 19.96
N TYR A 110 -0.85 12.16 20.85
CA TYR A 110 -1.20 11.36 22.03
C TYR A 110 -0.85 12.08 23.33
N VAL A 111 -1.52 11.68 24.40
CA VAL A 111 -1.23 12.11 25.75
C VAL A 111 -0.92 10.89 26.62
N ASP A 112 0.01 11.05 27.55
CA ASP A 112 0.32 10.04 28.54
C ASP A 112 -0.74 9.96 29.66
N SER A 113 -0.52 9.12 30.67
CA SER A 113 -1.42 8.98 31.81
C SER A 113 -1.47 10.22 32.71
N LEU A 114 -0.55 11.15 32.54
CA LEU A 114 -0.47 12.41 33.30
C LEU A 114 -1.04 13.60 32.51
N GLY A 115 -1.51 13.36 31.27
CA GLY A 115 -2.04 14.40 30.40
C GLY A 115 -0.99 15.15 29.58
N ASN A 116 0.29 14.74 29.62
CA ASN A 116 1.34 15.38 28.84
C ASN A 116 1.32 14.87 27.39
N ARG A 117 1.43 15.78 26.44
CA ARG A 117 1.59 15.42 25.02
C ARG A 117 2.97 14.84 24.76
N GLY A 118 3.02 13.84 23.86
CA GLY A 118 4.28 13.31 23.38
C GLY A 118 5.07 14.34 22.56
N THR A 119 6.38 14.20 22.58
CA THR A 119 7.29 15.03 21.78
C THR A 119 7.45 14.40 20.39
N PRO A 120 7.26 15.15 19.30
CA PRO A 120 7.45 14.66 17.94
C PRO A 120 8.81 14.01 17.73
N GLN A 121 8.82 12.81 17.16
CA GLN A 121 10.04 12.05 16.88
C GLN A 121 9.93 11.34 15.54
N LEU A 122 11.03 11.21 14.84
CA LEU A 122 11.12 10.37 13.65
C LEU A 122 11.71 9.01 14.06
N ASN A 123 10.86 8.10 14.54
CA ASN A 123 11.27 6.84 15.15
C ASN A 123 10.68 5.57 14.52
N GLY A 124 9.77 5.73 13.54
CA GLY A 124 9.11 4.63 12.84
C GLY A 124 7.71 4.29 13.36
N PHE A 125 7.25 4.94 14.41
CA PHE A 125 5.85 4.92 14.81
C PHE A 125 5.09 6.01 14.06
N PHE A 126 4.07 5.67 13.30
CA PHE A 126 3.31 6.62 12.51
C PHE A 126 1.83 6.59 12.87
N VAL A 127 1.16 7.71 12.67
CA VAL A 127 -0.31 7.78 12.69
C VAL A 127 -0.89 7.47 11.31
N ARG A 128 -2.16 7.13 11.26
CA ARG A 128 -2.83 6.79 10.01
C ARG A 128 -3.02 7.99 9.10
N ASP A 129 -3.34 9.15 9.68
CA ASP A 129 -3.48 10.41 8.96
C ASP A 129 -3.14 11.61 9.88
N ASP A 130 -2.89 12.73 9.26
CA ASP A 130 -2.67 14.02 9.92
C ASP A 130 -3.58 15.11 9.34
N ILE A 131 -4.75 14.75 8.89
CA ILE A 131 -5.71 15.65 8.26
C ILE A 131 -6.20 16.69 9.27
N ASP A 132 -6.25 17.93 8.82
CA ASP A 132 -6.81 19.04 9.58
C ASP A 132 -8.01 19.68 8.85
N LYS A 133 -8.63 20.67 9.51
CA LYS A 133 -9.78 21.39 8.95
C LYS A 133 -9.45 22.15 7.67
N ASN A 134 -8.20 22.63 7.51
CA ASN A 134 -7.79 23.40 6.35
C ASN A 134 -7.74 22.51 5.11
N PHE A 135 -7.23 21.28 5.26
CA PHE A 135 -7.21 20.31 4.19
C PHE A 135 -8.61 19.98 3.65
N ARG A 136 -9.64 19.97 4.51
CA ARG A 136 -11.03 19.77 4.07
C ARG A 136 -11.48 20.81 3.07
N ASN A 137 -11.08 22.05 3.26
CA ASN A 137 -11.46 23.16 2.38
C ASN A 137 -10.85 23.03 0.97
N GLU A 138 -9.84 22.19 0.80
CA GLU A 138 -9.26 21.87 -0.50
C GLU A 138 -10.14 20.93 -1.34
N PHE A 139 -11.20 20.35 -0.76
CA PHE A 139 -12.19 19.53 -1.44
C PHE A 139 -13.58 20.17 -1.36
N PRO A 140 -13.89 21.16 -2.21
CA PRO A 140 -15.17 21.86 -2.20
C PRO A 140 -16.35 20.89 -2.38
N GLY A 141 -17.42 21.12 -1.64
CA GLY A 141 -18.61 20.26 -1.67
C GLY A 141 -18.45 18.93 -0.91
N THR A 142 -17.33 18.76 -0.23
CA THR A 142 -17.08 17.59 0.59
C THR A 142 -17.52 17.86 2.01
N ASP A 143 -18.62 17.28 2.43
CA ASP A 143 -18.84 17.07 3.85
C ASP A 143 -17.95 15.92 4.26
N VAL A 144 -16.87 16.23 4.94
CA VAL A 144 -16.12 15.21 5.60
C VAL A 144 -16.99 14.70 6.74
N VAL A 145 -17.83 13.74 6.49
CA VAL A 145 -18.29 12.85 7.54
C VAL A 145 -17.07 12.04 7.88
N LEU A 146 -16.37 12.59 8.79
CA LEU A 146 -15.44 11.84 9.56
C LEU A 146 -16.27 10.82 10.28
N SER A 147 -16.22 9.60 9.76
CA SER A 147 -16.37 8.52 10.70
C SER A 147 -15.49 8.94 11.87
N ASP A 148 -15.90 8.70 13.06
CA ASP A 148 -15.23 9.08 14.34
C ASP A 148 -13.70 8.78 14.38
N TYR A 149 -13.08 8.52 13.28
CA TYR A 149 -11.71 8.07 13.05
C TYR A 149 -10.77 9.17 12.59
N LEU A 150 -11.28 10.37 12.33
CA LEU A 150 -10.48 11.32 11.59
C LEU A 150 -10.54 12.66 12.28
N LEU A 151 -9.45 13.20 12.52
CA LEU A 151 -9.07 14.56 12.77
C LEU A 151 -8.37 14.75 14.08
N GLY A 152 -7.11 14.97 13.93
CA GLY A 152 -6.29 15.49 15.00
C GLY A 152 -6.88 16.72 15.68
N GLU A 153 -7.62 17.55 14.96
CA GLU A 153 -8.23 18.74 15.54
C GLU A 153 -9.65 18.57 16.07
N SER A 154 -10.50 17.74 15.43
CA SER A 154 -11.90 17.61 15.87
C SER A 154 -12.05 16.83 17.16
N PHE A 155 -11.17 15.84 17.37
CA PHE A 155 -11.19 15.06 18.60
C PHE A 155 -10.11 15.49 19.59
N GLY A 156 -9.17 16.31 19.14
CA GLY A 156 -8.00 16.67 19.92
C GLY A 156 -7.15 15.42 20.30
N ALA A 157 -5.89 15.63 20.56
CA ALA A 157 -4.98 14.55 20.93
C ALA A 157 -5.37 13.79 22.21
N GLY A 158 -6.29 14.33 23.00
CA GLY A 158 -6.78 13.70 24.23
C GLY A 158 -8.02 12.82 24.09
N HIS A 159 -8.64 12.74 22.88
CA HIS A 159 -9.87 11.94 22.77
C HIS A 159 -9.54 10.44 22.70
N PRO A 160 -10.04 9.61 23.65
CA PRO A 160 -9.60 8.21 23.75
C PRO A 160 -9.86 7.38 22.49
N LYS A 161 -10.98 7.63 21.81
CA LYS A 161 -11.35 6.91 20.59
C LYS A 161 -10.41 7.27 19.44
N TYR A 162 -10.10 8.55 19.29
CA TYR A 162 -9.13 9.00 18.31
C TYR A 162 -7.75 8.38 18.54
N GLN A 163 -7.27 8.39 19.78
CA GLN A 163 -5.99 7.80 20.13
C GLN A 163 -5.90 6.32 19.76
N ALA A 164 -6.94 5.54 20.07
CA ALA A 164 -6.94 4.10 19.79
C ALA A 164 -7.04 3.78 18.29
N ASP A 165 -7.80 4.57 17.54
CA ASP A 165 -8.14 4.26 16.15
C ASP A 165 -7.15 4.85 15.14
N ASN A 166 -6.37 5.88 15.51
CA ASN A 166 -5.37 6.49 14.64
C ASN A 166 -3.96 5.89 14.79
N GLU A 167 -3.78 4.92 15.65
CA GLU A 167 -2.49 4.26 15.83
C GLU A 167 -2.08 3.43 14.62
N MET A 168 -0.76 3.33 14.39
CA MET A 168 -0.24 2.41 13.40
C MET A 168 -0.65 0.98 13.70
N SER A 169 -0.72 0.15 12.65
CA SER A 169 -0.92 -1.28 12.78
C SER A 169 0.02 -2.06 11.87
N GLN A 170 0.21 -3.35 12.14
CA GLN A 170 1.14 -4.16 11.36
C GLN A 170 0.73 -4.28 9.88
N ASP A 171 -0.56 -4.25 9.55
CA ASP A 171 -1.03 -4.31 8.17
C ASP A 171 -0.71 -3.03 7.39
N GLN A 172 -0.87 -1.88 8.02
CA GLN A 172 -0.46 -0.61 7.41
C GLN A 172 1.05 -0.56 7.17
N ALA A 173 1.84 -0.98 8.16
CA ALA A 173 3.29 -1.07 8.01
C ALA A 173 3.69 -2.01 6.87
N ILE A 174 3.03 -3.17 6.75
CA ILE A 174 3.28 -4.14 5.67
C ILE A 174 3.08 -3.51 4.29
N HIS A 175 1.98 -2.76 4.10
CA HIS A 175 1.70 -2.14 2.81
C HIS A 175 2.64 -0.95 2.52
N ALA A 176 2.96 -0.13 3.53
CA ALA A 176 3.97 0.92 3.39
C ALA A 176 5.32 0.34 2.97
N LEU A 177 5.76 -0.73 3.62
CA LEU A 177 7.02 -1.43 3.31
C LEU A 177 7.01 -2.02 1.90
N PHE A 178 5.88 -2.51 1.41
CA PHE A 178 5.75 -2.97 0.03
C PHE A 178 6.05 -1.84 -0.95
N GLY A 179 5.41 -0.69 -0.81
CA GLY A 179 5.66 0.47 -1.66
C GLY A 179 7.12 0.95 -1.60
N LEU A 180 7.67 1.08 -0.38
CA LEU A 180 9.07 1.48 -0.17
C LEU A 180 10.06 0.48 -0.81
N THR A 181 9.77 -0.82 -0.75
CA THR A 181 10.61 -1.84 -1.39
C THR A 181 10.56 -1.76 -2.92
N LEU A 182 9.40 -1.44 -3.52
CA LEU A 182 9.31 -1.23 -4.96
C LEU A 182 10.09 0.01 -5.41
N ILE A 183 10.11 1.07 -4.61
CA ILE A 183 10.97 2.23 -4.88
C ILE A 183 12.45 1.79 -4.90
N THR A 184 12.89 1.02 -3.91
CA THR A 184 14.28 0.54 -3.89
C THR A 184 14.62 -0.41 -5.02
N HIS A 185 13.61 -1.06 -5.64
CA HIS A 185 13.79 -1.97 -6.76
C HIS A 185 13.85 -1.25 -8.10
N TYR A 186 12.94 -0.29 -8.35
CA TYR A 186 12.76 0.32 -9.65
C TYR A 186 13.41 1.68 -9.83
N VAL A 187 13.56 2.45 -8.74
CA VAL A 187 14.12 3.81 -8.81
C VAL A 187 15.65 3.74 -8.81
N ASP A 188 16.29 4.49 -9.70
CA ASP A 188 17.74 4.54 -9.83
C ASP A 188 18.39 5.10 -8.56
N GLU A 189 19.65 4.69 -8.27
CA GLU A 189 20.41 5.17 -7.11
C GLU A 189 20.61 6.70 -7.15
N GLU A 190 20.78 7.24 -8.36
CA GLU A 190 21.05 8.67 -8.56
C GLU A 190 19.77 9.50 -8.75
N ALA A 191 18.60 8.87 -8.73
CA ALA A 191 17.33 9.58 -8.86
C ALA A 191 17.10 10.47 -7.64
N GLU A 192 17.14 11.77 -7.87
CA GLU A 192 17.11 12.80 -6.83
C GLU A 192 16.08 13.88 -7.17
N THR A 193 15.46 14.44 -6.14
CA THR A 193 14.65 15.65 -6.22
C THR A 193 14.73 16.38 -4.87
N GLU A 194 14.71 17.72 -4.92
CA GLU A 194 14.85 18.57 -3.72
C GLU A 194 16.10 18.24 -2.86
N GLY A 195 17.20 17.78 -3.48
CA GLY A 195 18.43 17.39 -2.80
C GLY A 195 18.36 16.03 -2.10
N ILE A 196 17.31 15.24 -2.33
CA ILE A 196 17.08 13.95 -1.68
C ILE A 196 17.13 12.79 -2.68
N LYS A 197 18.04 11.84 -2.47
CA LYS A 197 18.09 10.56 -3.19
C LYS A 197 16.93 9.66 -2.74
N LEU A 198 15.95 9.45 -3.60
CA LEU A 198 14.67 8.83 -3.24
C LEU A 198 14.81 7.38 -2.80
N LYS A 199 15.71 6.63 -3.41
CA LYS A 199 15.98 5.25 -3.04
C LYS A 199 16.54 5.12 -1.63
N ALA A 200 17.54 5.94 -1.29
CA ALA A 200 18.12 6.00 0.06
C ALA A 200 17.08 6.42 1.10
N TYR A 201 16.27 7.42 0.78
CA TYR A 201 15.19 7.91 1.64
C TYR A 201 14.15 6.82 1.93
N SER A 202 13.80 6.04 0.90
CA SER A 202 12.88 4.89 1.06
C SER A 202 13.47 3.78 1.93
N LYS A 203 14.75 3.44 1.74
CA LYS A 203 15.48 2.45 2.56
C LYS A 203 15.47 2.85 4.03
N GLU A 204 15.87 4.08 4.32
CA GLU A 204 15.90 4.62 5.68
C GLU A 204 14.51 4.57 6.35
N THR A 205 13.47 5.07 5.65
CA THR A 205 12.11 5.06 6.16
C THR A 205 11.64 3.63 6.48
N GLY A 206 11.85 2.69 5.58
CA GLY A 206 11.41 1.31 5.78
C GLY A 206 12.16 0.60 6.90
N ILE A 207 13.47 0.79 7.00
CA ILE A 207 14.30 0.19 8.07
C ILE A 207 13.86 0.75 9.43
N ARG A 208 13.62 2.05 9.53
CA ARG A 208 13.16 2.71 10.75
C ARG A 208 11.80 2.17 11.23
N ILE A 209 10.85 2.01 10.33
CA ILE A 209 9.54 1.41 10.65
C ILE A 209 9.72 -0.02 11.20
N ILE A 210 10.55 -0.85 10.55
CA ILE A 210 10.79 -2.22 11.01
C ILE A 210 11.51 -2.24 12.35
N ALA A 211 12.50 -1.38 12.54
CA ALA A 211 13.22 -1.26 13.80
C ALA A 211 12.27 -0.92 14.95
N TYR A 212 11.36 0.03 14.74
CA TYR A 212 10.33 0.36 15.74
C TYR A 212 9.45 -0.84 16.10
N ILE A 213 8.92 -1.54 15.10
CA ILE A 213 8.07 -2.73 15.33
C ILE A 213 8.83 -3.81 16.11
N ALA A 214 10.13 -3.92 15.89
CA ALA A 214 10.96 -4.94 16.50
C ALA A 214 11.35 -4.66 17.97
N GLN A 215 11.42 -3.38 18.37
CA GLN A 215 11.98 -2.93 19.68
C GLN A 215 11.39 -3.67 20.89
N LYS A 216 10.07 -3.79 20.95
CA LYS A 216 9.38 -4.42 22.08
C LYS A 216 8.93 -5.85 21.73
N ASN A 217 9.89 -6.69 21.33
CA ASN A 217 9.67 -8.11 21.10
C ASN A 217 8.64 -8.38 19.98
N TRP A 218 8.66 -7.56 18.92
CA TRP A 218 7.72 -7.60 17.80
C TRP A 218 6.26 -7.35 18.20
N ILE A 219 6.06 -6.47 19.18
CA ILE A 219 4.74 -5.97 19.55
C ILE A 219 4.77 -4.45 19.40
N ILE A 220 3.86 -3.94 18.59
CA ILE A 220 3.72 -2.49 18.42
C ILE A 220 3.07 -1.90 19.68
N HIS A 221 3.70 -0.88 20.24
CA HIS A 221 3.18 -0.11 21.34
C HIS A 221 3.12 1.36 20.92
N ASN A 222 2.16 2.08 21.47
CA ASN A 222 2.15 3.53 21.37
C ASN A 222 3.31 4.09 22.22
N PRO A 223 4.16 4.94 21.68
CA PRO A 223 5.35 5.45 22.39
C PRO A 223 5.01 6.36 23.57
N VAL A 224 3.87 7.04 23.52
CA VAL A 224 3.43 8.01 24.55
C VAL A 224 2.65 7.32 25.66
N THR A 225 1.66 6.51 25.28
CA THR A 225 0.81 5.84 26.28
C THR A 225 1.45 4.57 26.84
N GLY A 226 2.48 4.03 26.20
CA GLY A 226 3.10 2.76 26.54
C GLY A 226 2.23 1.52 26.27
N LYS A 227 0.99 1.71 25.87
CA LYS A 227 0.02 0.62 25.64
C LYS A 227 0.29 -0.10 24.31
N LYS A 228 -0.09 -1.38 24.25
CA LYS A 228 -0.11 -2.12 22.99
C LYS A 228 -1.18 -1.51 22.09
N VAL A 229 -0.82 -1.21 20.84
CA VAL A 229 -1.80 -0.76 19.85
C VAL A 229 -2.77 -1.89 19.50
N LEU A 230 -3.91 -1.55 18.94
CA LEU A 230 -4.87 -2.53 18.45
C LEU A 230 -4.17 -3.46 17.43
N ARG A 231 -4.24 -4.78 17.67
CA ARG A 231 -3.53 -5.80 16.87
C ARG A 231 -1.99 -5.66 16.83
N GLY A 232 -1.41 -4.84 17.71
CA GLY A 232 0.05 -4.74 17.85
C GLY A 232 0.74 -6.10 18.08
N PRO A 233 0.17 -7.03 18.87
CA PRO A 233 0.72 -8.37 19.06
C PRO A 233 0.79 -9.22 17.79
N ASP A 234 -0.05 -8.97 16.79
CA ASP A 234 -0.07 -9.71 15.52
C ASP A 234 1.24 -9.55 14.73
N ALA A 235 1.99 -8.47 14.95
CA ALA A 235 3.29 -8.25 14.31
C ALA A 235 4.29 -9.38 14.59
N ARG A 236 4.15 -10.10 15.71
CA ARG A 236 4.96 -11.29 16.02
C ARG A 236 4.84 -12.37 14.96
N LEU A 237 3.64 -12.57 14.40
CA LEU A 237 3.38 -13.56 13.35
C LEU A 237 4.12 -13.20 12.05
N PHE A 238 4.39 -11.93 11.83
CA PHE A 238 5.04 -11.40 10.63
C PHE A 238 6.53 -11.08 10.83
N SER A 239 7.10 -11.33 12.02
CA SER A 239 8.48 -10.95 12.36
C SER A 239 9.53 -11.55 11.41
N HIS A 240 9.31 -12.75 10.87
CA HIS A 240 10.14 -13.35 9.85
C HIS A 240 10.13 -12.52 8.55
N GLY A 241 8.93 -12.16 8.07
CA GLY A 241 8.76 -11.32 6.88
C GLY A 241 9.36 -9.92 7.05
N PHE A 242 9.11 -9.26 8.19
CA PHE A 242 9.73 -7.96 8.49
C PHE A 242 11.27 -8.01 8.45
N ARG A 243 11.88 -9.05 9.02
CA ARG A 243 13.35 -9.22 8.94
C ARG A 243 13.84 -9.41 7.51
N LYS A 244 13.11 -10.20 6.69
CA LYS A 244 13.46 -10.38 5.28
C LYS A 244 13.33 -9.07 4.50
N THR A 245 12.30 -8.29 4.78
CA THR A 245 12.11 -6.97 4.18
C THR A 245 13.23 -6.01 4.59
N ALA A 246 13.60 -5.98 5.87
CA ALA A 246 14.73 -5.18 6.35
C ALA A 246 16.04 -5.54 5.66
N LYS A 247 16.29 -6.84 5.49
CA LYS A 247 17.44 -7.34 4.73
C LYS A 247 17.40 -6.89 3.27
N LYS A 248 16.23 -6.92 2.63
CA LYS A 248 16.06 -6.45 1.24
C LYS A 248 16.32 -4.95 1.13
N LEU A 249 15.75 -4.16 2.02
CA LEU A 249 15.96 -2.71 2.07
C LEU A 249 17.41 -2.33 2.34
N ASN A 250 18.15 -3.15 3.09
CA ASN A 250 19.55 -2.93 3.44
C ASN A 250 20.51 -3.74 2.52
N ASP A 251 20.26 -3.77 1.24
CA ASP A 251 21.12 -4.34 0.19
C ASP A 251 21.57 -5.79 0.47
N GLY A 252 20.69 -6.56 1.05
CA GLY A 252 20.94 -7.97 1.37
C GLY A 252 21.63 -8.21 2.72
N MET A 253 21.97 -7.17 3.46
CA MET A 253 22.54 -7.26 4.81
C MET A 253 21.46 -7.09 5.87
N MET A 254 21.61 -7.82 6.99
CA MET A 254 20.71 -7.61 8.12
C MET A 254 21.10 -6.31 8.84
N PRO A 255 20.16 -5.37 9.06
CA PRO A 255 20.46 -4.19 9.87
C PRO A 255 20.96 -4.58 11.26
N GLU A 256 21.97 -3.86 11.75
CA GLU A 256 22.53 -4.08 13.07
C GLU A 256 21.46 -3.87 14.16
N GLY A 257 21.56 -4.61 15.25
CA GLY A 257 20.66 -4.50 16.39
C GLY A 257 19.24 -5.05 16.16
N LEU A 258 18.87 -5.47 14.93
CA LEU A 258 17.54 -5.98 14.68
C LEU A 258 17.34 -7.35 15.35
N PRO A 259 16.39 -7.51 16.29
CA PRO A 259 16.19 -8.74 17.05
C PRO A 259 15.80 -9.92 16.16
N LYS A 260 16.09 -11.14 16.63
CA LYS A 260 15.69 -12.37 15.93
C LYS A 260 14.17 -12.42 15.76
N ALA A 261 13.70 -12.99 14.65
CA ALA A 261 12.29 -13.29 14.47
C ALA A 261 11.80 -14.32 15.49
N LYS A 262 10.51 -14.34 15.76
CA LYS A 262 9.91 -15.39 16.58
C LYS A 262 10.04 -16.73 15.87
N TRP A 263 10.42 -17.77 16.60
CA TRP A 263 10.65 -19.11 16.04
C TRP A 263 9.44 -19.67 15.29
N TYR A 264 8.24 -19.35 15.76
CA TYR A 264 6.99 -19.78 15.14
C TYR A 264 6.54 -18.92 13.96
N SER A 265 7.17 -17.75 13.72
CA SER A 265 6.71 -16.82 12.68
C SER A 265 6.94 -17.34 11.26
N ALA A 266 8.00 -18.09 11.01
CA ALA A 266 8.24 -18.68 9.69
C ALA A 266 7.18 -19.75 9.32
N PRO A 267 6.88 -20.76 10.16
CA PRO A 267 5.80 -21.70 9.88
C PRO A 267 4.42 -21.03 9.85
N ALA A 268 4.14 -20.05 10.74
CA ALA A 268 2.89 -19.28 10.70
C ALA A 268 2.75 -18.51 9.40
N PHE A 269 3.82 -17.90 8.90
CA PHE A 269 3.85 -17.20 7.63
C PHE A 269 3.54 -18.13 6.45
N GLY A 270 4.11 -19.34 6.43
CA GLY A 270 3.79 -20.36 5.46
C GLY A 270 2.31 -20.77 5.50
N LEU A 271 1.76 -21.01 6.68
CA LEU A 271 0.34 -21.35 6.83
C LEU A 271 -0.59 -20.22 6.38
N MET A 272 -0.28 -18.97 6.75
CA MET A 272 -1.06 -17.81 6.33
C MET A 272 -1.05 -17.59 4.82
N SER A 273 0.02 -18.02 4.13
CA SER A 273 0.12 -17.92 2.66
C SER A 273 -0.78 -18.91 1.92
N THR A 274 -1.30 -19.94 2.60
CA THR A 274 -2.22 -20.92 1.98
C THR A 274 -3.64 -20.39 1.77
N GLY A 275 -4.00 -19.27 2.40
CA GLY A 275 -5.35 -18.73 2.36
C GLY A 275 -6.34 -19.34 3.35
N LEU A 276 -5.92 -20.31 4.16
CA LEU A 276 -6.74 -20.87 5.25
C LEU A 276 -7.12 -19.83 6.30
N THR A 277 -6.36 -18.75 6.38
CA THR A 277 -6.63 -17.61 7.25
C THR A 277 -6.82 -16.32 6.41
N PRO A 278 -8.00 -16.08 5.84
CA PRO A 278 -8.23 -14.98 4.91
C PRO A 278 -7.84 -13.59 5.45
N VAL A 279 -8.00 -13.37 6.76
CA VAL A 279 -7.64 -12.12 7.42
C VAL A 279 -6.14 -11.80 7.30
N PHE A 280 -5.29 -12.82 7.37
CA PHE A 280 -3.83 -12.66 7.30
C PHE A 280 -3.26 -12.91 5.91
N PHE A 281 -4.02 -13.57 5.03
CA PHE A 281 -3.55 -13.94 3.70
C PHE A 281 -3.02 -12.74 2.92
N ASN A 282 -3.81 -11.71 2.75
CA ASN A 282 -3.42 -10.53 1.98
C ASN A 282 -2.15 -9.86 2.54
N ARG A 283 -2.07 -9.72 3.87
CA ARG A 283 -0.90 -9.17 4.55
C ARG A 283 0.34 -10.00 4.30
N THR A 284 0.19 -11.32 4.34
CA THR A 284 1.26 -12.28 4.06
C THR A 284 1.74 -12.15 2.62
N MET A 285 0.81 -12.09 1.65
CA MET A 285 1.16 -11.95 0.24
C MET A 285 1.86 -10.63 -0.07
N VAL A 286 1.36 -9.52 0.47
CA VAL A 286 2.01 -8.21 0.31
C VAL A 286 3.42 -8.22 0.93
N LEU A 287 3.59 -8.82 2.09
CA LEU A 287 4.90 -8.90 2.75
C LEU A 287 5.85 -9.85 1.98
N ILE A 288 5.35 -10.91 1.34
CA ILE A 288 6.14 -11.73 0.41
C ILE A 288 6.66 -10.89 -0.75
N LEU A 289 5.86 -9.98 -1.29
CA LEU A 289 6.30 -9.08 -2.35
C LEU A 289 7.38 -8.10 -1.87
N ALA A 290 7.28 -7.63 -0.64
CA ALA A 290 8.28 -6.76 -0.01
C ALA A 290 9.57 -7.51 0.39
N THR A 291 9.59 -8.82 0.38
CA THR A 291 10.78 -9.63 0.66
C THR A 291 11.45 -10.07 -0.63
N THR A 292 12.39 -10.98 -0.56
CA THR A 292 13.02 -11.57 -1.75
C THR A 292 12.20 -12.67 -2.41
N GLY A 293 10.91 -12.84 -2.06
CA GLY A 293 10.06 -13.91 -2.56
C GLY A 293 10.43 -15.31 -2.07
N ASN A 294 11.60 -15.47 -1.49
CA ASN A 294 12.10 -16.75 -0.99
C ASN A 294 12.04 -16.76 0.54
N THR A 295 10.83 -16.75 1.07
CA THR A 295 10.63 -16.56 2.50
C THR A 295 10.59 -17.85 3.28
N TRP A 296 10.31 -18.99 2.64
CA TRP A 296 10.17 -20.25 3.35
C TRP A 296 10.30 -21.47 2.43
N GLY A 297 11.17 -22.41 2.82
CA GLY A 297 11.35 -23.67 2.11
C GLY A 297 12.08 -23.57 0.75
N PRO A 298 12.15 -24.65 0.01
CA PRO A 298 12.69 -24.67 -1.34
C PRO A 298 11.93 -23.67 -2.23
N PRO A 299 12.59 -23.00 -3.19
CA PRO A 299 11.99 -22.00 -4.06
C PRO A 299 10.68 -22.43 -4.75
N GLY A 300 10.50 -23.72 -4.97
CA GLY A 300 9.29 -24.27 -5.57
C GLY A 300 8.03 -24.20 -4.72
N ILE A 301 8.15 -24.19 -3.38
CA ILE A 301 6.96 -24.20 -2.49
C ILE A 301 6.24 -22.86 -2.50
N THR A 302 6.97 -21.75 -2.35
CA THR A 302 6.36 -20.41 -2.41
C THR A 302 5.70 -20.17 -3.76
N ASN A 303 6.34 -20.59 -4.85
CA ASN A 303 5.79 -20.49 -6.21
C ASN A 303 4.55 -21.35 -6.39
N HIS A 304 4.53 -22.54 -5.81
CA HIS A 304 3.38 -23.42 -5.86
C HIS A 304 2.18 -22.83 -5.12
N PHE A 305 2.39 -22.25 -3.93
CA PHE A 305 1.33 -21.58 -3.18
C PHE A 305 0.81 -20.34 -3.91
N LEU A 306 1.70 -19.51 -4.49
CA LEU A 306 1.28 -18.37 -5.29
C LEU A 306 0.45 -18.78 -6.50
N ALA A 307 0.81 -19.89 -7.14
CA ALA A 307 0.08 -20.42 -8.27
C ALA A 307 -1.28 -21.03 -7.88
N MET A 308 -1.34 -21.73 -6.76
CA MET A 308 -2.62 -22.24 -6.23
C MET A 308 -3.56 -21.11 -5.85
N GLN A 309 -3.05 -20.03 -5.29
CA GLN A 309 -3.84 -18.86 -4.94
C GLN A 309 -4.40 -18.14 -6.16
N ASP A 310 -3.65 -18.08 -7.24
CA ASP A 310 -4.09 -17.59 -8.53
C ASP A 310 -5.36 -18.33 -9.00
N PHE A 311 -5.37 -19.64 -8.87
CA PHE A 311 -6.52 -20.48 -9.24
C PHE A 311 -7.72 -20.31 -8.30
N MET A 312 -7.49 -20.23 -6.98
CA MET A 312 -8.57 -20.23 -6.00
C MET A 312 -9.25 -18.87 -5.79
N TRP A 313 -8.50 -17.76 -5.97
CA TRP A 313 -8.92 -16.45 -5.47
C TRP A 313 -8.90 -15.32 -6.49
N HIS A 314 -8.58 -15.58 -7.76
CA HIS A 314 -8.49 -14.56 -8.82
C HIS A 314 -7.59 -13.37 -8.45
N LYS A 315 -6.38 -13.63 -7.95
CA LYS A 315 -5.47 -12.62 -7.39
C LYS A 315 -4.21 -12.45 -8.21
N GLU A 316 -4.39 -12.17 -9.46
CA GLU A 316 -3.34 -12.12 -10.48
C GLU A 316 -2.20 -11.14 -10.15
N ILE A 317 -2.48 -10.13 -9.34
CA ILE A 317 -1.46 -9.14 -8.99
C ILE A 317 -0.29 -9.75 -8.22
N PHE A 318 -0.54 -10.70 -7.33
CA PHE A 318 0.52 -11.28 -6.51
C PHE A 318 1.48 -12.17 -7.32
N PRO A 319 1.02 -13.14 -8.12
CA PRO A 319 1.90 -13.90 -8.99
C PRO A 319 2.61 -13.04 -10.04
N LEU A 320 1.94 -12.04 -10.60
CA LEU A 320 2.54 -11.14 -11.56
C LEU A 320 3.64 -10.28 -10.93
N ALA A 321 3.35 -9.64 -9.81
CA ALA A 321 4.33 -8.84 -9.09
C ALA A 321 5.52 -9.68 -8.63
N HIS A 322 5.29 -10.89 -8.17
CA HIS A 322 6.35 -11.80 -7.78
C HIS A 322 7.22 -12.22 -8.97
N ALA A 323 6.61 -12.53 -10.10
CA ALA A 323 7.34 -12.89 -11.32
C ALA A 323 8.16 -11.72 -11.85
N GLU A 324 7.63 -10.52 -11.80
CA GLU A 324 8.32 -9.30 -12.22
C GLU A 324 9.50 -8.98 -11.30
N LEU A 325 9.27 -8.99 -9.99
CA LEU A 325 10.28 -8.60 -9.02
C LEU A 325 11.44 -9.61 -8.87
N TYR A 326 11.18 -10.89 -9.12
CA TYR A 326 12.12 -11.96 -8.78
C TYR A 326 12.49 -12.85 -9.96
N GLY A 327 12.01 -12.54 -11.16
CA GLY A 327 12.41 -13.21 -12.39
C GLY A 327 12.09 -14.71 -12.45
N LEU A 328 11.08 -15.17 -11.71
CA LEU A 328 10.79 -16.59 -11.61
C LEU A 328 10.37 -17.18 -12.94
N LYS A 329 11.09 -18.21 -13.38
CA LYS A 329 10.65 -19.07 -14.48
C LYS A 329 9.39 -19.79 -14.05
N GLN A 330 8.30 -19.55 -14.74
CA GLN A 330 6.97 -20.00 -14.33
C GLN A 330 6.78 -21.49 -14.58
N THR A 331 6.24 -22.18 -13.57
CA THR A 331 5.73 -23.55 -13.66
C THR A 331 4.37 -23.64 -14.37
N PHE A 332 3.70 -22.49 -14.64
CA PHE A 332 2.41 -22.42 -15.29
C PHE A 332 2.48 -21.63 -16.59
N SER A 333 1.61 -21.97 -17.55
CA SER A 333 1.61 -21.35 -18.87
C SER A 333 1.58 -19.82 -18.80
N PRO A 334 2.64 -19.13 -19.23
CA PRO A 334 2.69 -17.67 -19.21
C PRO A 334 1.54 -17.02 -20.01
N ARG A 335 1.10 -17.72 -21.05
CA ARG A 335 0.09 -17.25 -22.00
C ARG A 335 -1.29 -17.14 -21.37
N LEU A 336 -1.68 -18.13 -20.56
CA LEU A 336 -2.98 -18.11 -19.86
C LEU A 336 -3.05 -16.99 -18.83
N ARG A 337 -1.93 -16.65 -18.19
CA ARG A 337 -1.87 -15.56 -17.22
C ARG A 337 -1.88 -14.20 -17.87
N GLU A 338 -1.12 -14.03 -18.96
CA GLU A 338 -1.12 -12.78 -19.71
C GLU A 338 -2.54 -12.44 -20.18
N GLU A 339 -3.20 -13.38 -20.84
CA GLU A 339 -4.57 -13.18 -21.33
C GLU A 339 -5.55 -12.87 -20.21
N ARG A 340 -5.44 -13.55 -19.08
CA ARG A 340 -6.29 -13.33 -17.92
C ARG A 340 -6.07 -11.96 -17.27
N ILE A 341 -4.81 -11.54 -17.11
CA ILE A 341 -4.48 -10.21 -16.58
C ILE A 341 -4.96 -9.13 -17.55
N ARG A 342 -4.69 -9.30 -18.85
CA ARG A 342 -5.17 -8.40 -19.89
C ARG A 342 -6.69 -8.25 -19.82
N ARG A 343 -7.42 -9.35 -19.74
CA ARG A 343 -8.89 -9.35 -19.62
C ARG A 343 -9.38 -8.62 -18.36
N LEU A 344 -8.67 -8.78 -17.24
CA LEU A 344 -8.97 -8.00 -16.05
C LEU A 344 -8.78 -6.51 -16.28
N LEU A 345 -7.67 -6.11 -16.85
CA LEU A 345 -7.39 -4.71 -17.16
C LEU A 345 -8.41 -4.13 -18.15
N GLU A 346 -8.83 -4.91 -19.14
CA GLU A 346 -9.87 -4.52 -20.11
C GLU A 346 -11.25 -4.33 -19.48
N THR A 347 -11.60 -5.15 -18.49
CA THR A 347 -12.91 -5.08 -17.83
C THR A 347 -13.03 -4.02 -16.75
N ALA A 348 -11.91 -3.44 -16.31
CA ALA A 348 -11.93 -2.38 -15.32
C ALA A 348 -12.52 -1.10 -15.92
N ASP A 349 -13.40 -0.43 -15.17
CA ASP A 349 -14.04 0.81 -15.58
C ASP A 349 -13.63 1.96 -14.67
N PRO A 350 -12.87 2.95 -15.17
CA PRO A 350 -12.43 4.09 -14.39
C PRO A 350 -13.58 5.01 -13.92
N ASN A 351 -14.73 4.92 -14.57
CA ASN A 351 -15.92 5.72 -14.24
C ASN A 351 -16.87 4.97 -13.30
N ASN A 352 -16.59 3.73 -12.99
CA ASN A 352 -17.46 2.94 -12.14
C ASN A 352 -17.23 3.29 -10.66
N HIS A 353 -18.18 4.00 -10.10
CA HIS A 353 -18.19 4.48 -8.72
C HIS A 353 -18.57 3.38 -7.70
N GLY A 354 -17.92 2.23 -7.78
CA GLY A 354 -18.02 1.24 -6.71
C GLY A 354 -18.93 0.05 -6.98
N ALA A 355 -19.41 -0.14 -8.19
CA ALA A 355 -19.98 -1.43 -8.54
C ALA A 355 -18.87 -2.47 -8.62
N PHE A 356 -18.94 -3.43 -7.72
CA PHE A 356 -18.16 -4.64 -7.84
C PHE A 356 -18.53 -5.32 -9.16
N GLY A 357 -17.60 -5.30 -10.11
CA GLY A 357 -17.73 -6.23 -11.23
C GLY A 357 -17.85 -7.66 -10.68
N PRO A 358 -18.53 -8.57 -11.35
CA PRO A 358 -18.71 -9.95 -10.90
C PRO A 358 -17.41 -10.70 -10.61
N TRP A 359 -16.27 -10.09 -10.92
CA TRP A 359 -14.92 -10.65 -10.81
C TRP A 359 -14.02 -9.93 -9.81
N GLY A 360 -14.56 -9.04 -8.98
CA GLY A 360 -13.85 -8.53 -7.82
C GLY A 360 -12.80 -7.45 -8.08
N TRP A 361 -12.84 -6.73 -9.21
CA TRP A 361 -12.19 -5.43 -9.26
C TRP A 361 -12.86 -4.51 -8.27
N ASN A 362 -12.38 -4.66 -7.10
CA ASN A 362 -12.59 -3.68 -6.09
C ASN A 362 -11.46 -2.68 -6.24
N THR A 363 -11.70 -1.67 -7.03
CA THR A 363 -10.76 -0.60 -7.31
C THR A 363 -10.37 0.19 -6.06
N SER A 364 -10.77 -0.24 -4.90
CA SER A 364 -10.52 0.43 -3.64
C SER A 364 -9.60 -0.24 -2.72
N ASN A 365 -9.10 -1.40 -3.04
CA ASN A 365 -9.14 -2.26 -1.90
C ASN A 365 -7.79 -2.41 -1.23
N ARG A 366 -7.72 -2.03 0.01
CA ARG A 366 -6.70 -2.53 0.93
C ARG A 366 -6.62 -4.06 0.92
N TRP A 367 -7.62 -4.71 0.37
CA TRP A 367 -7.79 -6.14 0.25
C TRP A 367 -7.91 -6.57 -1.20
N LEU A 368 -7.09 -6.07 -2.07
CA LEU A 368 -7.06 -6.37 -3.51
C LEU A 368 -7.55 -7.74 -3.92
N ALA A 369 -7.77 -8.49 -2.99
CA ALA A 369 -7.95 -9.86 -3.12
C ALA A 369 -9.07 -10.40 -2.27
N SER A 370 -9.71 -9.56 -1.50
CA SER A 370 -10.74 -10.07 -0.63
C SER A 370 -12.08 -9.63 -1.14
N HIS A 371 -12.74 -10.47 -1.57
CA HIS A 371 -13.98 -10.96 -1.06
C HIS A 371 -15.21 -10.09 -1.15
N LYS A 372 -16.18 -10.70 -1.79
CA LYS A 372 -17.62 -10.59 -1.59
C LYS A 372 -18.09 -10.29 -0.15
N LYS A 373 -17.28 -10.52 0.88
CA LYS A 373 -17.66 -10.24 2.28
C LYS A 373 -17.55 -8.79 2.70
N PHE A 374 -16.83 -7.95 1.98
CA PHE A 374 -16.79 -6.52 2.29
C PHE A 374 -17.95 -5.72 1.70
N ASN A 375 -18.81 -6.32 0.91
CA ASN A 375 -20.12 -5.76 0.59
C ASN A 375 -21.01 -5.54 1.82
N THR A 376 -20.66 -6.14 2.96
CA THR A 376 -21.48 -6.01 4.18
C THR A 376 -21.14 -4.81 5.05
N TYR A 377 -20.07 -4.07 4.75
CA TYR A 377 -19.89 -2.71 5.30
C TYR A 377 -20.78 -1.68 4.61
N ASP A 378 -21.55 -2.09 3.65
CA ASP A 378 -22.44 -1.28 2.80
C ASP A 378 -23.64 -0.66 3.51
N GLY A 379 -23.83 -0.90 4.80
CA GLY A 379 -24.87 -0.20 5.56
C GLY A 379 -24.64 1.31 5.62
N PHE A 380 -23.41 1.78 5.48
CA PHE A 380 -23.04 3.20 5.55
C PHE A 380 -22.79 3.86 4.20
N PHE A 381 -22.37 3.12 3.16
CA PHE A 381 -21.92 3.70 1.90
C PHE A 381 -22.52 2.99 0.70
N LYS A 382 -23.71 3.40 0.30
CA LYS A 382 -24.41 2.84 -0.87
C LYS A 382 -23.67 3.06 -2.20
N LYS A 383 -22.79 4.07 -2.26
CA LYS A 383 -21.95 4.37 -3.44
C LYS A 383 -20.56 4.73 -2.93
N ARG A 384 -19.63 3.82 -3.09
CA ARG A 384 -18.23 4.04 -2.72
C ARG A 384 -17.39 4.19 -3.98
N ASP A 385 -16.61 5.26 -3.97
CA ASP A 385 -15.68 5.59 -5.03
C ASP A 385 -14.24 5.30 -4.56
N ASN A 386 -13.46 4.69 -5.41
CA ASN A 386 -12.22 4.05 -5.04
C ASN A 386 -11.03 4.59 -5.84
N PRO A 387 -9.80 4.68 -5.25
CA PRO A 387 -8.66 5.34 -5.88
C PRO A 387 -8.10 4.63 -7.12
N GLY A 388 -8.37 3.33 -7.32
CA GLY A 388 -7.84 2.57 -8.47
C GLY A 388 -6.35 2.24 -8.42
N LEU A 389 -5.73 2.29 -7.25
CA LEU A 389 -4.29 2.04 -7.07
C LEU A 389 -3.89 0.61 -7.42
N ASP A 390 -4.78 -0.34 -7.21
CA ASP A 390 -4.64 -1.73 -7.60
C ASP A 390 -4.59 -1.88 -9.12
N TYR A 391 -5.53 -1.23 -9.83
CA TYR A 391 -5.51 -1.19 -11.29
C TYR A 391 -4.19 -0.62 -11.80
N MET A 392 -3.80 0.55 -11.30
CA MET A 392 -2.58 1.24 -11.74
C MET A 392 -1.33 0.38 -11.51
N THR A 393 -1.21 -0.24 -10.36
CA THR A 393 -0.07 -1.11 -10.05
C THR A 393 -0.07 -2.36 -10.95
N LEU A 394 -1.22 -3.01 -11.14
CA LEU A 394 -1.32 -4.19 -12.00
C LEU A 394 -1.03 -3.86 -13.46
N HIS A 395 -1.57 -2.75 -13.97
CA HIS A 395 -1.29 -2.26 -15.32
C HIS A 395 0.22 -2.07 -15.54
N ASN A 396 0.88 -1.37 -14.63
CA ASN A 396 2.30 -1.09 -14.75
C ASN A 396 3.15 -2.36 -14.71
N LEU A 397 2.87 -3.28 -13.79
CA LEU A 397 3.54 -4.57 -13.71
C LEU A 397 3.29 -5.43 -14.98
N TYR A 398 2.08 -5.39 -15.50
CA TYR A 398 1.75 -6.07 -16.77
C TYR A 398 2.58 -5.52 -17.93
N ARG A 399 2.67 -4.19 -18.05
CA ARG A 399 3.48 -3.51 -19.07
C ARG A 399 4.97 -3.80 -18.91
N LEU A 400 5.49 -3.80 -17.70
CA LEU A 400 6.89 -4.14 -17.42
C LEU A 400 7.19 -5.58 -17.81
N ARG A 401 6.29 -6.50 -17.50
CA ARG A 401 6.50 -7.92 -17.72
C ARG A 401 6.35 -8.37 -19.18
N PHE A 402 5.33 -7.86 -19.86
CA PHE A 402 4.98 -8.33 -21.21
C PHE A 402 5.39 -7.36 -22.32
N GLY A 403 5.86 -6.18 -21.99
CA GLY A 403 6.46 -5.23 -22.94
C GLY A 403 5.47 -4.62 -23.94
N LYS A 404 4.17 -4.65 -23.64
CA LYS A 404 3.10 -4.26 -24.56
C LYS A 404 2.42 -2.96 -24.15
#